data_f18e5031e8bc66037ab4ca47e92232fe
#
_entry.id   f18e5031e8bc66037ab4ca47e92232fe
#
_cell.length_a   1.000
_cell.length_b   1.000
_cell.length_c   1.000
_cell.angle_alpha   90.00
_cell.angle_beta   90.00
_cell.angle_gamma   90.00
#
_symmetry.space_group_name_H-M   'P 1'
#
loop_
_entity.id
_entity.type
_entity.pdbx_description
1 polymer ?
#
loop_
_entity_poly.entity_id
_entity_poly.type
_entity_poly.pdbx_seq_one_letter_code
_entity_poly.pdbx_strand_id
1 'polypeptide(L)'
;YSRRFGPLEIAKAASRGEGTPFSILTNIEPDGSLVPPDHKEALRARANQLWHTDSCFKDPPALASVLSARVIAPAGGETEFASTRLGWERLPDSMRARLADTCAWHDYAHSRGKIAPHLASQRERSTLPRVRWRIRWRNPANRRDSLYIASHTCAIEGMAKEEAQELIEQLIAHATAPGHTYLHRWQPGDVIMWDNRSSQHYAVNDYF
;
A
#
# COMPACT_ATOMS: atom_id res chain seq x y z
N TYR A 1 10.11 18.52 6.85
CA TYR A 1 9.57 17.74 7.96
C TYR A 1 10.00 16.28 7.87
N SER A 2 9.69 15.57 6.81
CA SER A 2 9.93 14.12 6.65
C SER A 2 11.39 13.69 6.80
N ARG A 3 12.36 14.54 6.44
CA ARG A 3 13.80 14.28 6.63
C ARG A 3 14.21 14.04 8.09
N ARG A 4 13.38 14.41 9.07
CA ARG A 4 13.64 14.15 10.50
C ARG A 4 13.48 12.67 10.87
N PHE A 5 12.81 11.87 10.01
CA PHE A 5 12.54 10.47 10.22
C PHE A 5 13.47 9.53 9.42
N GLY A 6 14.35 10.11 8.59
CA GLY A 6 15.29 9.36 7.77
C GLY A 6 15.45 9.90 6.36
N PRO A 7 16.18 9.19 5.50
CA PRO A 7 16.34 9.55 4.11
C PRO A 7 14.99 9.50 3.38
N LEU A 8 14.80 10.41 2.43
CA LEU A 8 13.59 10.43 1.62
C LEU A 8 13.69 9.39 0.50
N GLU A 9 12.64 8.64 0.30
CA GLU A 9 12.49 7.79 -0.86
C GLU A 9 12.34 8.65 -2.13
N ILE A 10 13.03 8.26 -3.19
CA ILE A 10 12.89 8.91 -4.49
C ILE A 10 11.75 8.26 -5.25
N ALA A 11 10.89 9.09 -5.82
CA ALA A 11 9.74 8.65 -6.62
C ALA A 11 10.22 7.77 -7.78
N LYS A 12 9.55 6.64 -7.94
CA LYS A 12 9.92 5.62 -8.92
C LYS A 12 9.77 6.10 -10.37
N ALA A 13 10.40 5.35 -11.26
CA ALA A 13 10.28 5.54 -12.69
C ALA A 13 8.82 5.59 -13.15
N ALA A 14 8.53 6.49 -14.09
CA ALA A 14 7.22 6.70 -14.69
C ALA A 14 6.09 7.11 -13.71
N SER A 15 6.43 7.64 -12.52
CA SER A 15 5.47 8.34 -11.67
C SER A 15 5.56 9.86 -11.90
N ARG A 16 4.48 10.59 -11.68
CA ARG A 16 4.53 12.05 -11.64
C ARG A 16 5.43 12.45 -10.45
N GLY A 17 6.54 13.15 -10.74
CA GLY A 17 7.59 13.45 -9.77
C GLY A 17 8.80 12.51 -9.80
N GLU A 18 8.94 11.65 -10.82
CA GLU A 18 10.10 10.78 -11.00
C GLU A 18 11.43 11.52 -10.74
N GLY A 19 12.32 10.88 -9.97
CA GLY A 19 13.61 11.43 -9.60
C GLY A 19 13.59 12.47 -8.48
N THR A 20 12.43 12.82 -7.95
CA THR A 20 12.25 13.71 -6.79
C THR A 20 11.72 12.95 -5.58
N PRO A 21 11.77 13.51 -4.36
CA PRO A 21 11.17 12.90 -3.18
C PRO A 21 9.63 13.10 -3.11
N PHE A 22 9.00 13.58 -4.17
CA PHE A 22 7.57 13.82 -4.22
C PHE A 22 6.92 12.92 -5.27
N SER A 23 5.82 12.28 -4.89
CA SER A 23 4.92 11.60 -5.82
C SER A 23 3.62 12.41 -5.90
N ILE A 24 3.26 12.86 -7.09
CA ILE A 24 2.06 13.67 -7.31
C ILE A 24 0.92 12.70 -7.64
N LEU A 25 -0.12 12.71 -6.81
CA LEU A 25 -1.35 11.97 -7.03
C LEU A 25 -2.42 12.94 -7.54
N THR A 26 -2.83 12.79 -8.78
CA THR A 26 -3.85 13.64 -9.41
C THR A 26 -4.50 12.93 -10.58
N ASN A 27 -5.76 13.22 -10.81
CA ASN A 27 -6.53 12.85 -12.00
C ASN A 27 -6.76 14.06 -12.94
N ILE A 28 -6.06 15.18 -12.68
CA ILE A 28 -6.16 16.41 -13.47
C ILE A 28 -4.88 16.57 -14.30
N GLU A 29 -5.03 16.81 -15.59
CA GLU A 29 -3.94 17.14 -16.49
C GLU A 29 -3.50 18.61 -16.35
N PRO A 30 -2.31 18.99 -16.88
CA PRO A 30 -1.83 20.38 -16.79
C PRO A 30 -2.75 21.43 -17.45
N ASP A 31 -3.56 21.02 -18.43
CA ASP A 31 -4.56 21.88 -19.09
C ASP A 31 -5.88 21.97 -18.34
N GLY A 32 -6.02 21.30 -17.19
CA GLY A 32 -7.21 21.26 -16.38
C GLY A 32 -8.22 20.19 -16.76
N SER A 33 -7.98 19.41 -17.81
CA SER A 33 -8.84 18.28 -18.19
C SER A 33 -8.66 17.09 -17.23
N LEU A 34 -9.67 16.21 -17.18
CA LEU A 34 -9.57 14.97 -16.43
C LEU A 34 -8.81 13.91 -17.22
N VAL A 35 -7.97 13.16 -16.53
CA VAL A 35 -7.30 11.97 -17.10
C VAL A 35 -8.36 10.96 -17.54
N PRO A 36 -8.36 10.50 -18.81
CA PRO A 36 -9.31 9.49 -19.28
C PRO A 36 -9.25 8.19 -18.46
N PRO A 37 -10.39 7.50 -18.21
CA PRO A 37 -10.45 6.34 -17.32
C PRO A 37 -9.58 5.14 -17.77
N ASP A 38 -9.31 5.02 -19.05
CA ASP A 38 -8.46 4.00 -19.68
C ASP A 38 -6.99 4.42 -19.79
N HIS A 39 -6.68 5.67 -19.47
CA HIS A 39 -5.31 6.15 -19.49
C HIS A 39 -4.47 5.45 -18.42
N LYS A 40 -3.20 5.21 -18.71
CA LYS A 40 -2.27 4.49 -17.83
C LYS A 40 -2.19 5.08 -16.43
N GLU A 41 -2.27 6.40 -16.30
CA GLU A 41 -2.25 7.09 -14.99
C GLU A 41 -3.53 6.80 -14.18
N ALA A 42 -4.70 6.79 -14.81
CA ALA A 42 -5.96 6.41 -14.17
C ALA A 42 -5.93 4.94 -13.71
N LEU A 43 -5.43 4.03 -14.56
CA LEU A 43 -5.25 2.63 -14.20
C LEU A 43 -4.25 2.46 -13.04
N ARG A 44 -3.20 3.26 -12.99
CA ARG A 44 -2.25 3.26 -11.85
C ARG A 44 -2.90 3.77 -10.58
N ALA A 45 -3.74 4.80 -10.67
CA ALA A 45 -4.49 5.31 -9.52
C ALA A 45 -5.47 4.26 -8.97
N ARG A 46 -6.11 3.45 -9.84
CA ARG A 46 -6.95 2.31 -9.41
C ARG A 46 -6.21 1.29 -8.54
N ALA A 47 -4.91 1.12 -8.71
CA ALA A 47 -4.15 0.22 -7.84
C ALA A 47 -4.04 0.74 -6.39
N ASN A 48 -4.25 2.04 -6.15
CA ASN A 48 -4.33 2.62 -4.81
C ASN A 48 -5.71 2.36 -4.15
N GLN A 49 -6.67 1.84 -4.92
CA GLN A 49 -7.98 1.35 -4.43
C GLN A 49 -7.91 -0.10 -3.93
N LEU A 50 -6.76 -0.74 -3.96
CA LEU A 50 -6.50 -1.99 -3.27
C LEU A 50 -5.92 -1.68 -1.89
N TRP A 51 -6.32 -2.43 -0.86
CA TRP A 51 -5.68 -2.33 0.44
C TRP A 51 -4.18 -2.60 0.34
N HIS A 52 -3.38 -1.59 0.62
CA HIS A 52 -1.93 -1.66 0.43
C HIS A 52 -1.16 -0.95 1.54
N THR A 53 0.12 -1.22 1.59
CA THR A 53 1.11 -0.43 2.32
C THR A 53 2.20 0.00 1.33
N ASP A 54 2.66 1.24 1.47
CA ASP A 54 3.59 1.82 0.50
C ASP A 54 4.95 1.15 0.54
N SER A 55 5.52 0.95 -0.64
CA SER A 55 6.88 0.49 -0.86
C SER A 55 7.28 -0.80 -0.13
N CYS A 56 6.30 -1.62 0.30
CA CYS A 56 6.57 -2.94 0.87
C CYS A 56 7.26 -3.91 -0.13
N PHE A 57 7.25 -3.56 -1.39
CA PHE A 57 7.92 -4.26 -2.50
C PHE A 57 9.36 -3.76 -2.75
N LYS A 58 9.94 -2.98 -1.83
CA LYS A 58 11.33 -2.50 -1.87
C LYS A 58 12.12 -3.01 -0.67
N ASP A 59 13.42 -3.04 -0.81
CA ASP A 59 14.37 -3.30 0.27
C ASP A 59 15.38 -2.14 0.33
N PRO A 60 15.39 -1.33 1.40
CA PRO A 60 14.46 -1.34 2.54
C PRO A 60 13.05 -0.86 2.17
N PRO A 61 11.99 -1.27 2.89
CA PRO A 61 10.65 -0.78 2.71
C PRO A 61 10.50 0.62 3.28
N ALA A 62 9.52 1.38 2.80
CA ALA A 62 9.26 2.72 3.35
C ALA A 62 8.82 2.64 4.82
N LEU A 63 9.47 3.45 5.66
CA LEU A 63 9.14 3.58 7.08
C LEU A 63 7.75 4.21 7.27
N ALA A 64 7.53 5.33 6.60
CA ALA A 64 6.32 6.12 6.70
C ALA A 64 6.05 6.84 5.38
N SER A 65 4.79 7.17 5.15
CA SER A 65 4.37 8.05 4.08
C SER A 65 3.75 9.32 4.64
N VAL A 66 3.89 10.40 3.90
CA VAL A 66 3.26 11.69 4.21
C VAL A 66 2.49 12.14 2.97
N LEU A 67 1.20 12.38 3.13
CA LEU A 67 0.33 12.89 2.09
C LEU A 67 -0.19 14.26 2.48
N SER A 68 -0.10 15.22 1.54
CA SER A 68 -0.61 16.58 1.72
C SER A 68 -1.69 16.86 0.68
N ALA A 69 -2.90 17.20 1.14
CA ALA A 69 -4.01 17.57 0.29
C ALA A 69 -3.84 19.00 -0.24
N ARG A 70 -3.83 19.17 -1.56
CA ARG A 70 -3.72 20.46 -2.24
C ARG A 70 -5.01 20.85 -2.92
N VAL A 71 -5.57 19.94 -3.68
CA VAL A 71 -6.87 20.03 -4.33
C VAL A 71 -7.63 18.77 -3.93
N ILE A 72 -8.86 18.93 -3.52
CA ILE A 72 -9.74 17.82 -3.12
C ILE A 72 -11.01 17.85 -3.95
N ALA A 73 -11.60 16.69 -4.15
CA ALA A 73 -12.93 16.58 -4.75
C ALA A 73 -13.97 17.27 -3.85
N PRO A 74 -15.04 17.87 -4.43
CA PRO A 74 -16.11 18.50 -3.64
C PRO A 74 -16.90 17.47 -2.81
N ALA A 75 -16.88 16.20 -3.19
CA ALA A 75 -17.45 15.08 -2.46
C ALA A 75 -16.63 13.81 -2.76
N GLY A 76 -16.55 12.90 -1.80
CA GLY A 76 -15.79 11.66 -1.93
C GLY A 76 -14.27 11.87 -1.88
N GLY A 77 -13.53 10.87 -2.33
CA GLY A 77 -12.06 10.89 -2.40
C GLY A 77 -11.37 10.69 -1.05
N GLU A 78 -12.07 10.13 -0.08
CA GLU A 78 -11.52 9.80 1.23
C GLU A 78 -10.39 8.77 1.11
N THR A 79 -9.59 8.70 2.16
CA THR A 79 -8.63 7.62 2.35
C THR A 79 -9.00 6.84 3.58
N GLU A 80 -9.14 5.53 3.43
CA GLU A 80 -9.38 4.65 4.57
C GLU A 80 -8.09 3.96 5.00
N PHE A 81 -7.86 3.93 6.31
CA PHE A 81 -6.68 3.35 6.95
C PHE A 81 -7.10 2.19 7.84
N ALA A 82 -6.32 1.11 7.84
CA ALA A 82 -6.48 -0.05 8.71
C ALA A 82 -5.24 -0.27 9.57
N SER A 83 -5.42 -0.56 10.86
CA SER A 83 -4.33 -0.90 11.76
C SER A 83 -3.95 -2.37 11.63
N THR A 84 -2.81 -2.66 11.00
CA THR A 84 -2.31 -4.04 10.91
C THR A 84 -1.75 -4.57 12.24
N ARG A 85 -1.53 -3.70 13.23
CA ARG A 85 -1.30 -4.12 14.62
C ARG A 85 -2.55 -4.76 15.21
N LEU A 86 -3.70 -4.10 15.11
CA LEU A 86 -4.97 -4.70 15.51
C LEU A 86 -5.25 -5.97 14.71
N GLY A 87 -4.96 -5.95 13.41
CA GLY A 87 -5.06 -7.13 12.57
C GLY A 87 -4.26 -8.31 13.13
N TRP A 88 -3.02 -8.09 13.57
CA TRP A 88 -2.21 -9.13 14.22
C TRP A 88 -2.76 -9.56 15.59
N GLU A 89 -3.06 -8.59 16.46
CA GLU A 89 -3.51 -8.83 17.83
C GLU A 89 -4.82 -9.61 17.90
N ARG A 90 -5.69 -9.45 16.88
CA ARG A 90 -7.01 -10.10 16.79
C ARG A 90 -7.00 -11.43 16.02
N LEU A 91 -5.87 -11.85 15.46
CA LEU A 91 -5.76 -13.19 14.89
C LEU A 91 -5.91 -14.25 16.00
N PRO A 92 -6.55 -15.39 15.70
CA PRO A 92 -6.53 -16.55 16.60
C PRO A 92 -5.09 -16.97 16.95
N ASP A 93 -4.88 -17.48 18.16
CA ASP A 93 -3.54 -17.90 18.63
C ASP A 93 -2.90 -18.93 17.71
N SER A 94 -3.66 -19.89 17.22
CA SER A 94 -3.21 -20.88 16.24
C SER A 94 -2.70 -20.25 14.94
N MET A 95 -3.39 -19.21 14.44
CA MET A 95 -2.96 -18.48 13.25
C MET A 95 -1.71 -17.65 13.53
N ARG A 96 -1.64 -16.95 14.67
CA ARG A 96 -0.43 -16.22 15.07
C ARG A 96 0.78 -17.14 15.17
N ALA A 97 0.60 -18.32 15.79
CA ALA A 97 1.68 -19.32 15.88
C ALA A 97 2.12 -19.80 14.50
N ARG A 98 1.17 -20.10 13.59
CA ARG A 98 1.46 -20.52 12.21
C ARG A 98 2.24 -19.46 11.44
N LEU A 99 1.90 -18.18 11.60
CA LEU A 99 2.46 -17.07 10.82
C LEU A 99 3.70 -16.43 11.44
N ALA A 100 4.04 -16.71 12.69
CA ALA A 100 5.06 -16.01 13.47
C ALA A 100 6.44 -15.96 12.78
N ASP A 101 6.84 -17.05 12.15
CA ASP A 101 8.14 -17.19 11.46
C ASP A 101 8.00 -17.35 9.96
N THR A 102 6.77 -17.31 9.45
CA THR A 102 6.46 -17.43 8.03
C THR A 102 6.82 -16.13 7.30
N CYS A 103 7.34 -16.26 6.09
CA CYS A 103 7.64 -15.14 5.20
C CYS A 103 6.72 -15.13 3.98
N ALA A 104 6.48 -13.94 3.47
CA ALA A 104 5.74 -13.72 2.25
C ALA A 104 6.58 -12.91 1.24
N TRP A 105 6.28 -13.10 -0.03
CA TRP A 105 6.89 -12.36 -1.11
C TRP A 105 5.98 -11.20 -1.54
N HIS A 106 6.58 -10.03 -1.69
CA HIS A 106 5.91 -8.81 -2.15
C HIS A 106 6.44 -8.42 -3.52
N ASP A 107 5.54 -8.13 -4.44
CA ASP A 107 5.84 -7.83 -5.84
C ASP A 107 5.00 -6.66 -6.33
N TYR A 108 5.67 -5.62 -6.80
CA TYR A 108 5.01 -4.46 -7.41
C TYR A 108 4.16 -4.87 -8.62
N ALA A 109 4.73 -5.71 -9.50
CA ALA A 109 4.05 -6.12 -10.73
C ALA A 109 2.81 -6.97 -10.45
N HIS A 110 2.81 -7.75 -9.37
CA HIS A 110 1.64 -8.54 -8.96
C HIS A 110 0.43 -7.64 -8.67
N SER A 111 0.59 -6.62 -7.82
CA SER A 111 -0.52 -5.73 -7.49
C SER A 111 -1.03 -4.94 -8.71
N ARG A 112 -0.13 -4.52 -9.59
CA ARG A 112 -0.51 -3.84 -10.84
C ARG A 112 -1.23 -4.77 -11.80
N GLY A 113 -0.84 -6.05 -11.84
CA GLY A 113 -1.50 -7.10 -12.64
C GLY A 113 -2.94 -7.37 -12.22
N LYS A 114 -3.33 -7.08 -10.97
CA LYS A 114 -4.73 -7.15 -10.50
C LYS A 114 -5.64 -6.11 -11.18
N ILE A 115 -5.06 -5.00 -11.67
CA ILE A 115 -5.79 -3.93 -12.36
C ILE A 115 -5.76 -4.15 -13.89
N ALA A 116 -4.56 -4.34 -14.44
CA ALA A 116 -4.38 -4.64 -15.84
C ALA A 116 -3.07 -5.44 -16.06
N PRO A 117 -3.08 -6.50 -16.89
CA PRO A 117 -1.92 -7.41 -17.04
C PRO A 117 -0.61 -6.73 -17.43
N HIS A 118 -0.68 -5.62 -18.17
CA HIS A 118 0.49 -4.91 -18.70
C HIS A 118 0.76 -3.57 -18.00
N LEU A 119 0.12 -3.32 -16.85
CA LEU A 119 0.24 -2.03 -16.16
C LEU A 119 1.65 -1.78 -15.62
N ALA A 120 2.34 -2.81 -15.12
CA ALA A 120 3.74 -2.74 -14.78
C ALA A 120 4.60 -2.86 -16.05
N SER A 121 5.40 -1.83 -16.33
CA SER A 121 6.33 -1.79 -17.47
C SER A 121 7.49 -2.79 -17.29
N GLN A 122 8.16 -3.14 -18.39
CA GLN A 122 9.37 -3.97 -18.35
C GLN A 122 10.46 -3.35 -17.44
N ARG A 123 10.65 -2.04 -17.50
CA ARG A 123 11.59 -1.30 -16.65
C ARG A 123 11.22 -1.44 -15.17
N GLU A 124 9.94 -1.28 -14.80
CA GLU A 124 9.50 -1.45 -13.41
C GLU A 124 9.70 -2.90 -12.94
N ARG A 125 9.40 -3.89 -13.75
CA ARG A 125 9.65 -5.32 -13.42
C ARG A 125 11.13 -5.63 -13.18
N SER A 126 12.03 -5.05 -13.98
CA SER A 126 13.48 -5.27 -13.84
C SER A 126 14.10 -4.49 -12.68
N THR A 127 13.57 -3.30 -12.35
CA THR A 127 14.12 -2.43 -11.28
C THR A 127 13.47 -2.66 -9.91
N LEU A 128 12.33 -3.34 -9.86
CA LEU A 128 11.58 -3.66 -8.64
C LEU A 128 11.38 -5.19 -8.55
N PRO A 129 12.45 -5.96 -8.34
CA PRO A 129 12.32 -7.40 -8.12
C PRO A 129 11.50 -7.66 -6.85
N ARG A 130 10.81 -8.78 -6.80
CA ARG A 130 10.08 -9.18 -5.61
C ARG A 130 11.00 -9.26 -4.39
N VAL A 131 10.50 -8.86 -3.23
CA VAL A 131 11.21 -8.87 -1.96
C VAL A 131 10.50 -9.77 -0.95
N ARG A 132 11.23 -10.21 0.04
CA ARG A 132 10.78 -11.17 1.04
C ARG A 132 10.71 -10.51 2.41
N TRP A 133 9.53 -10.61 3.06
CA TRP A 133 9.33 -10.09 4.40
C TRP A 133 8.66 -11.12 5.30
N ARG A 134 8.94 -11.06 6.62
CA ARG A 134 8.14 -11.79 7.61
C ARG A 134 6.72 -11.27 7.63
N ILE A 135 5.75 -12.16 7.72
CA ILE A 135 4.32 -11.79 7.89
C ILE A 135 4.12 -11.09 9.23
N ARG A 136 4.77 -11.55 10.28
CA ARG A 136 4.86 -10.87 11.56
C ARG A 136 5.97 -9.82 11.52
N TRP A 137 5.62 -8.56 11.40
CA TRP A 137 6.59 -7.46 11.52
C TRP A 137 6.63 -6.96 12.95
N ARG A 138 7.77 -7.12 13.64
CA ARG A 138 7.99 -6.62 15.00
C ARG A 138 8.60 -5.23 14.96
N ASN A 139 7.91 -4.22 15.52
CA ASN A 139 8.45 -2.88 15.66
C ASN A 139 9.60 -2.88 16.70
N PRO A 140 10.83 -2.49 16.31
CA PRO A 140 11.98 -2.55 17.23
C PRO A 140 11.87 -1.58 18.42
N ALA A 141 11.15 -0.46 18.26
CA ALA A 141 11.05 0.56 19.30
C ALA A 141 10.06 0.20 20.42
N ASN A 142 8.89 -0.34 20.07
CA ASN A 142 7.82 -0.64 21.06
C ASN A 142 7.52 -2.13 21.21
N ARG A 143 8.22 -3.00 20.48
CA ARG A 143 8.10 -4.47 20.49
C ARG A 143 6.72 -5.01 20.11
N ARG A 144 5.83 -4.18 19.58
CA ARG A 144 4.52 -4.61 19.09
C ARG A 144 4.66 -5.25 17.71
N ASP A 145 3.87 -6.28 17.50
CA ASP A 145 3.79 -7.00 16.22
C ASP A 145 2.68 -6.42 15.34
N SER A 146 2.84 -6.51 14.04
CA SER A 146 1.84 -6.15 13.04
C SER A 146 1.79 -7.22 11.95
N LEU A 147 0.65 -7.32 11.28
CA LEU A 147 0.42 -8.20 10.15
C LEU A 147 0.91 -7.52 8.86
N TYR A 148 2.09 -7.94 8.36
CA TYR A 148 2.72 -7.31 7.20
C TYR A 148 2.32 -8.04 5.90
N ILE A 149 1.05 -7.87 5.51
CA ILE A 149 0.40 -8.41 4.32
C ILE A 149 -0.36 -7.27 3.65
N ALA A 150 -0.36 -7.22 2.32
CA ALA A 150 -1.07 -6.21 1.53
C ALA A 150 -1.31 -6.70 0.10
N SER A 151 -1.94 -5.90 -0.75
CA SER A 151 -2.22 -6.23 -2.15
C SER A 151 -0.98 -6.59 -2.98
N HIS A 152 0.22 -6.16 -2.56
CA HIS A 152 1.50 -6.51 -3.20
C HIS A 152 1.98 -7.92 -2.83
N THR A 153 1.39 -8.57 -1.82
CA THR A 153 1.78 -9.92 -1.43
C THR A 153 1.34 -10.91 -2.50
N CYS A 154 2.29 -11.68 -3.02
CA CYS A 154 2.08 -12.56 -4.18
C CYS A 154 2.29 -14.04 -3.89
N ALA A 155 2.97 -14.38 -2.79
CA ALA A 155 3.19 -15.75 -2.36
C ALA A 155 3.54 -15.82 -0.87
N ILE A 156 3.32 -16.99 -0.26
CA ILE A 156 3.75 -17.32 1.11
C ILE A 156 4.69 -18.51 1.03
N GLU A 157 5.80 -18.46 1.77
CA GLU A 157 6.79 -19.53 1.75
C GLU A 157 6.20 -20.85 2.27
N GLY A 158 6.52 -21.94 1.57
CA GLY A 158 6.07 -23.28 1.93
C GLY A 158 4.61 -23.58 1.62
N MET A 159 3.88 -22.68 0.92
CA MET A 159 2.48 -22.89 0.54
C MET A 159 2.33 -23.03 -0.98
N ALA A 160 1.36 -23.84 -1.41
CA ALA A 160 0.91 -23.88 -2.79
C ALA A 160 0.33 -22.49 -3.17
N LYS A 161 0.37 -22.17 -4.47
CA LYS A 161 -0.02 -20.84 -4.96
C LYS A 161 -1.46 -20.50 -4.60
N GLU A 162 -2.37 -21.42 -4.79
CA GLU A 162 -3.79 -21.25 -4.56
C GLU A 162 -4.08 -21.07 -3.05
N GLU A 163 -3.48 -21.91 -2.20
CA GLU A 163 -3.58 -21.80 -0.74
C GLU A 163 -3.02 -20.45 -0.24
N ALA A 164 -1.86 -20.06 -0.75
CA ALA A 164 -1.24 -18.78 -0.39
C ALA A 164 -2.13 -17.60 -0.77
N GLN A 165 -2.72 -17.60 -1.97
CA GLN A 165 -3.58 -16.53 -2.44
C GLN A 165 -4.84 -16.41 -1.57
N GLU A 166 -5.49 -17.53 -1.26
CA GLU A 166 -6.68 -17.57 -0.39
C GLU A 166 -6.34 -17.03 1.01
N LEU A 167 -5.23 -17.47 1.59
CA LEU A 167 -4.80 -17.00 2.92
C LEU A 167 -4.47 -15.51 2.92
N ILE A 168 -3.80 -14.99 1.87
CA ILE A 168 -3.50 -13.56 1.74
C ILE A 168 -4.80 -12.75 1.72
N GLU A 169 -5.80 -13.16 0.95
CA GLU A 169 -7.09 -12.49 0.87
C GLU A 169 -7.83 -12.52 2.21
N GLN A 170 -7.84 -13.65 2.90
CA GLN A 170 -8.42 -13.79 4.24
C GLN A 170 -7.73 -12.86 5.25
N LEU A 171 -6.40 -12.78 5.24
CA LEU A 171 -5.63 -11.93 6.14
C LEU A 171 -5.85 -10.43 5.87
N ILE A 172 -5.96 -10.03 4.60
CA ILE A 172 -6.30 -8.64 4.23
C ILE A 172 -7.72 -8.33 4.73
N ALA A 173 -8.70 -9.17 4.41
CA ALA A 173 -10.08 -8.99 4.84
C ALA A 173 -10.20 -8.92 6.38
N HIS A 174 -9.46 -9.77 7.11
CA HIS A 174 -9.41 -9.74 8.56
C HIS A 174 -8.83 -8.41 9.09
N ALA A 175 -7.70 -7.94 8.53
CA ALA A 175 -7.05 -6.71 8.98
C ALA A 175 -7.89 -5.45 8.69
N THR A 176 -8.72 -5.50 7.64
CA THR A 176 -9.54 -4.38 7.15
C THR A 176 -11.02 -4.53 7.46
N ALA A 177 -11.38 -5.46 8.37
CA ALA A 177 -12.75 -5.69 8.75
C ALA A 177 -13.42 -4.43 9.35
N PRO A 178 -14.75 -4.28 9.25
CA PRO A 178 -15.47 -3.19 9.86
C PRO A 178 -15.11 -3.01 11.35
N GLY A 179 -14.88 -1.77 11.77
CA GLY A 179 -14.40 -1.45 13.12
C GLY A 179 -12.88 -1.60 13.33
N HIS A 180 -12.11 -1.98 12.29
CA HIS A 180 -10.65 -1.96 12.30
C HIS A 180 -10.07 -0.77 11.54
N THR A 181 -10.92 0.02 10.91
CA THR A 181 -10.57 1.05 9.95
C THR A 181 -10.90 2.45 10.47
N TYR A 182 -10.24 3.42 9.90
CA TYR A 182 -10.47 4.86 10.09
C TYR A 182 -10.58 5.51 8.71
N LEU A 183 -11.72 6.15 8.44
CA LEU A 183 -11.98 6.90 7.22
C LEU A 183 -11.58 8.37 7.41
N HIS A 184 -10.59 8.82 6.65
CA HIS A 184 -10.18 10.22 6.64
C HIS A 184 -10.87 10.98 5.51
N ARG A 185 -11.62 12.03 5.88
CA ARG A 185 -12.20 13.01 4.97
C ARG A 185 -11.27 14.18 4.83
N TRP A 186 -10.70 14.33 3.66
CA TRP A 186 -9.70 15.36 3.37
C TRP A 186 -10.27 16.76 3.40
N GLN A 187 -9.49 17.68 3.96
CA GLN A 187 -9.69 19.12 3.84
C GLN A 187 -8.48 19.76 3.15
N PRO A 188 -8.65 20.88 2.40
CA PRO A 188 -7.52 21.57 1.80
C PRO A 188 -6.46 21.94 2.84
N GLY A 189 -5.21 21.59 2.60
CA GLY A 189 -4.10 21.83 3.51
C GLY A 189 -3.84 20.73 4.55
N ASP A 190 -4.67 19.69 4.61
CA ASP A 190 -4.39 18.53 5.47
C ASP A 190 -3.04 17.91 5.14
N VAL A 191 -2.36 17.47 6.19
CA VAL A 191 -1.13 16.66 6.09
C VAL A 191 -1.26 15.47 7.03
N ILE A 192 -1.29 14.26 6.45
CA ILE A 192 -1.33 13.02 7.21
C ILE A 192 -0.01 12.28 7.04
N MET A 193 0.48 11.73 8.15
CA MET A 193 1.61 10.81 8.18
C MET A 193 1.18 9.48 8.78
N TRP A 194 1.56 8.37 8.17
CA TRP A 194 1.30 7.02 8.68
C TRP A 194 2.53 6.13 8.61
N ASP A 195 2.59 5.16 9.54
CA ASP A 195 3.64 4.14 9.61
C ASP A 195 3.27 2.96 8.68
N ASN A 196 3.99 2.82 7.58
CA ASN A 196 3.77 1.76 6.59
C ASN A 196 4.00 0.35 7.12
N ARG A 197 4.69 0.19 8.25
CA ARG A 197 4.97 -1.11 8.84
C ARG A 197 3.82 -1.62 9.71
N SER A 198 2.86 -0.76 10.01
CA SER A 198 1.76 -1.07 10.94
C SER A 198 0.39 -0.59 10.49
N SER A 199 0.27 -0.17 9.23
CA SER A 199 -0.99 0.20 8.62
C SER A 199 -1.08 -0.21 7.16
N GLN A 200 -2.30 -0.44 6.71
CA GLN A 200 -2.70 -0.46 5.32
C GLN A 200 -3.62 0.72 5.07
N HIS A 201 -3.72 1.11 3.80
CA HIS A 201 -4.68 2.13 3.37
C HIS A 201 -5.17 1.86 1.96
N TYR A 202 -6.28 2.49 1.59
CA TYR A 202 -6.75 2.55 0.21
C TYR A 202 -7.48 3.86 -0.06
N ALA A 203 -7.46 4.29 -1.33
CA ALA A 203 -8.24 5.42 -1.78
C ALA A 203 -9.68 4.98 -2.04
N VAL A 204 -10.65 5.59 -1.37
CA VAL A 204 -12.08 5.34 -1.62
C VAL A 204 -12.42 5.90 -3.00
N ASN A 205 -13.06 5.07 -3.84
CA ASN A 205 -13.36 5.43 -5.22
C ASN A 205 -14.82 5.86 -5.37
N ASP A 206 -15.15 7.02 -4.86
CA ASP A 206 -16.49 7.59 -4.83
C ASP A 206 -16.53 9.07 -5.27
N TYR A 207 -15.49 9.53 -5.98
CA TYR A 207 -15.40 10.88 -6.55
C TYR A 207 -15.36 10.83 -8.08
N PHE A 208 -16.01 11.80 -8.70
CA PHE A 208 -16.10 12.00 -10.16
C PHE A 208 -15.75 13.43 -10.52
#